data_c4a5505978c1505d9687ad613c04de8c
#
_entry.id   c4a5505978c1505d9687ad613c04de8c
#
_cell.length_a   1.000
_cell.length_b   1.000
_cell.length_c   1.000
_cell.angle_alpha   90.00
_cell.angle_beta   90.00
_cell.angle_gamma   90.00
#
_symmetry.space_group_name_H-M   'P 1'
#
loop_
_entity.id
_entity.type
_entity.pdbx_description
1 polymer ?
#
loop_
_entity_poly.entity_id
_entity_poly.type
_entity_poly.pdbx_seq_one_letter_code
_entity_poly.pdbx_strand_id
1 'polypeptide(L)'
;MIKKYWFLMVYSVTAFSVWAQDTPLDTLVVTANRFQEPLSTVLAPVTIVTREDIDRWQVSSVNDVLRRLPGVAISQHGGEGQLSTIFVRGTNSNHTLVLIDGVRLNLAGVSGAADLSQFPVALVQRIEYIRGPRSAIYGSDAIGGVINIITSRENTGTEISAGWGSNSYQHYDISTHQQLGENTRVTLLGDYTYTRGFDAVAYGSTGMQPQSDRDGFLSKTFYGKLEHNLSDTWSGFVRGYGYNNRTKYDAWYSPGSPLIDTRKLYSQSWDAGLRYAGETLQSQLVSS
;
A
#
# COMPACT_ATOMS: atom_id res chain seq x y z
N MET A 1 -30.63 -53.92 -39.96
CA MET A 1 -29.67 -53.00 -40.59
C MET A 1 -29.70 -51.68 -39.85
N ILE A 2 -28.76 -51.44 -38.95
CA ILE A 2 -28.67 -50.20 -38.15
C ILE A 2 -27.42 -49.46 -38.61
N LYS A 3 -27.57 -48.31 -39.26
CA LYS A 3 -26.49 -47.44 -39.70
C LYS A 3 -26.04 -46.58 -38.51
N LYS A 4 -24.79 -46.76 -38.03
CA LYS A 4 -24.10 -45.93 -37.07
C LYS A 4 -23.60 -44.66 -37.80
N TYR A 5 -24.07 -43.49 -37.41
CA TYR A 5 -23.47 -42.20 -37.78
C TYR A 5 -22.45 -41.84 -36.71
N TRP A 6 -21.19 -41.79 -37.07
CA TRP A 6 -20.10 -41.23 -36.29
C TRP A 6 -20.07 -39.71 -36.54
N PHE A 7 -20.38 -38.92 -35.54
CA PHE A 7 -20.19 -37.49 -35.58
C PHE A 7 -18.74 -37.20 -35.15
N LEU A 8 -17.89 -36.81 -36.10
CA LEU A 8 -16.56 -36.27 -35.84
C LEU A 8 -16.68 -34.79 -35.43
N MET A 9 -16.53 -34.54 -34.16
CA MET A 9 -16.46 -33.18 -33.62
C MET A 9 -15.01 -32.70 -33.76
N VAL A 10 -14.74 -31.84 -34.74
CA VAL A 10 -13.46 -31.15 -34.93
C VAL A 10 -13.41 -29.98 -33.97
N TYR A 11 -12.64 -30.11 -32.87
CA TYR A 11 -12.29 -29.03 -32.01
C TYR A 11 -11.20 -28.17 -32.69
N SER A 12 -11.56 -27.03 -33.26
CA SER A 12 -10.57 -26.02 -33.68
C SER A 12 -10.06 -25.27 -32.46
N VAL A 13 -8.85 -25.59 -32.04
CA VAL A 13 -8.11 -24.81 -31.03
C VAL A 13 -7.62 -23.54 -31.71
N THR A 14 -8.31 -22.42 -31.48
CA THR A 14 -7.79 -21.11 -31.83
C THR A 14 -6.73 -20.72 -30.79
N ALA A 15 -5.46 -20.77 -31.19
CA ALA A 15 -4.37 -20.24 -30.41
C ALA A 15 -4.49 -18.70 -30.36
N PHE A 16 -4.94 -18.17 -29.23
CA PHE A 16 -4.81 -16.75 -28.94
C PHE A 16 -3.35 -16.46 -28.66
N SER A 17 -2.67 -15.77 -29.59
CA SER A 17 -1.36 -15.18 -29.33
C SER A 17 -1.54 -14.04 -28.32
N VAL A 18 -1.23 -14.29 -27.06
CA VAL A 18 -1.10 -13.23 -26.06
C VAL A 18 0.20 -12.49 -26.37
N TRP A 19 0.07 -11.31 -26.96
CA TRP A 19 1.19 -10.40 -27.11
C TRP A 19 1.40 -9.76 -25.74
N ALA A 20 2.47 -10.14 -25.05
CA ALA A 20 2.97 -9.40 -23.91
C ALA A 20 3.43 -8.04 -24.44
N GLN A 21 2.72 -6.97 -24.09
CA GLN A 21 3.20 -5.61 -24.32
C GLN A 21 4.26 -5.35 -23.25
N ASP A 22 5.52 -5.49 -23.61
CA ASP A 22 6.62 -4.91 -22.83
C ASP A 22 6.48 -3.39 -22.90
N THR A 23 6.04 -2.77 -21.82
CA THR A 23 6.05 -1.31 -21.69
C THR A 23 7.52 -0.85 -21.72
N PRO A 24 7.96 -0.03 -22.68
CA PRO A 24 9.35 0.39 -22.73
C PRO A 24 9.73 1.10 -21.42
N LEU A 25 10.90 0.77 -20.85
CA LEU A 25 11.41 1.37 -19.61
C LEU A 25 11.47 2.91 -19.66
N ASP A 26 11.58 3.49 -20.83
CA ASP A 26 11.62 4.96 -21.05
C ASP A 26 10.26 5.64 -20.80
N THR A 27 9.15 4.90 -20.76
CA THR A 27 7.83 5.46 -20.46
C THR A 27 7.49 5.40 -18.97
N LEU A 28 8.26 4.66 -18.16
CA LEU A 28 8.07 4.59 -16.72
C LEU A 28 8.69 5.82 -16.05
N VAL A 29 7.82 6.66 -15.52
CA VAL A 29 8.20 7.86 -14.76
C VAL A 29 8.15 7.54 -13.26
N VAL A 30 9.20 7.88 -12.54
CA VAL A 30 9.32 7.66 -11.08
C VAL A 30 9.58 8.98 -10.35
N THR A 31 9.27 8.99 -9.07
CA THR A 31 9.44 10.16 -8.19
C THR A 31 10.70 10.05 -7.31
N ALA A 32 11.74 9.37 -7.84
CA ALA A 32 12.95 9.01 -7.10
C ALA A 32 13.70 10.19 -6.47
N ASN A 33 13.61 11.37 -7.06
CA ASN A 33 14.29 12.60 -6.63
C ASN A 33 13.28 13.69 -6.24
N ARG A 34 12.11 13.33 -5.71
CA ARG A 34 10.95 14.19 -5.39
C ARG A 34 10.17 14.70 -6.61
N PHE A 35 10.73 14.58 -7.80
CA PHE A 35 10.12 15.00 -9.06
C PHE A 35 9.96 13.80 -9.98
N GLN A 36 9.03 13.92 -10.92
CA GLN A 36 8.80 12.93 -11.94
C GLN A 36 9.95 12.95 -12.95
N GLU A 37 10.62 11.82 -13.10
CA GLU A 37 11.69 11.65 -14.08
C GLU A 37 11.61 10.25 -14.71
N PRO A 38 12.06 10.07 -15.96
CA PRO A 38 12.14 8.75 -16.57
C PRO A 38 13.01 7.80 -15.73
N LEU A 39 12.57 6.55 -15.58
CA LEU A 39 13.33 5.54 -14.82
C LEU A 39 14.76 5.36 -15.35
N SER A 40 14.96 5.52 -16.64
CA SER A 40 16.26 5.42 -17.31
C SER A 40 17.28 6.48 -16.87
N THR A 41 16.81 7.62 -16.35
CA THR A 41 17.68 8.72 -15.88
C THR A 41 18.04 8.61 -14.40
N VAL A 42 17.38 7.72 -13.67
CA VAL A 42 17.61 7.55 -12.22
C VAL A 42 18.86 6.73 -11.97
N LEU A 43 19.89 7.34 -11.37
CA LEU A 43 21.16 6.67 -11.05
C LEU A 43 21.09 5.69 -9.87
N ALA A 44 19.94 5.56 -9.21
CA ALA A 44 19.73 4.63 -8.10
C ALA A 44 19.02 3.35 -8.56
N PRO A 45 19.29 2.22 -7.91
CA PRO A 45 18.49 1.02 -8.12
C PRO A 45 17.05 1.24 -7.65
N VAL A 46 16.12 1.36 -8.58
CA VAL A 46 14.68 1.47 -8.31
C VAL A 46 14.00 0.13 -8.64
N THR A 47 13.13 -0.32 -7.76
CA THR A 47 12.22 -1.43 -8.01
C THR A 47 10.80 -0.87 -8.05
N ILE A 48 10.07 -1.17 -9.10
CA ILE A 48 8.67 -0.76 -9.26
C ILE A 48 7.80 -2.00 -9.12
N VAL A 49 6.76 -1.91 -8.31
CA VAL A 49 5.67 -2.88 -8.23
C VAL A 49 4.44 -2.20 -8.76
N THR A 50 3.85 -2.73 -9.80
CA THR A 50 2.65 -2.18 -10.45
C THR A 50 1.37 -2.72 -9.82
N ARG A 51 0.21 -2.14 -10.16
CA ARG A 51 -1.09 -2.67 -9.77
C ARG A 51 -1.30 -4.08 -10.28
N GLU A 52 -0.91 -4.35 -11.53
CA GLU A 52 -1.00 -5.67 -12.16
C GLU A 52 -0.17 -6.72 -11.41
N ASP A 53 1.00 -6.34 -10.87
CA ASP A 53 1.81 -7.25 -10.05
C ASP A 53 1.09 -7.57 -8.74
N ILE A 54 0.54 -6.57 -8.08
CA ILE A 54 -0.21 -6.71 -6.82
C ILE A 54 -1.41 -7.64 -7.03
N ASP A 55 -2.17 -7.42 -8.09
CA ASP A 55 -3.35 -8.22 -8.44
C ASP A 55 -2.97 -9.66 -8.76
N ARG A 56 -1.87 -9.86 -9.52
CA ARG A 56 -1.34 -11.21 -9.84
C ARG A 56 -0.89 -11.96 -8.59
N TRP A 57 -0.34 -11.26 -7.62
CA TRP A 57 0.14 -11.86 -6.38
C TRP A 57 -0.97 -12.19 -5.39
N GLN A 58 -2.17 -11.67 -5.57
CA GLN A 58 -3.33 -11.89 -4.70
C GLN A 58 -3.02 -11.62 -3.23
N VAL A 59 -2.26 -10.57 -2.95
CA VAL A 59 -1.86 -10.18 -1.60
C VAL A 59 -2.97 -9.40 -0.90
N SER A 60 -3.12 -9.58 0.40
CA SER A 60 -4.15 -8.95 1.21
C SER A 60 -3.68 -7.65 1.91
N SER A 61 -2.36 -7.43 1.98
CA SER A 61 -1.80 -6.29 2.70
C SER A 61 -0.62 -5.67 1.96
N VAL A 62 -0.35 -4.39 2.25
CA VAL A 62 0.86 -3.71 1.74
C VAL A 62 2.13 -4.37 2.26
N ASN A 63 2.10 -4.90 3.48
CA ASN A 63 3.22 -5.64 4.05
C ASN A 63 3.60 -6.86 3.21
N ASP A 64 2.62 -7.58 2.65
CA ASP A 64 2.89 -8.74 1.80
C ASP A 64 3.49 -8.35 0.46
N VAL A 65 3.12 -7.19 -0.08
CA VAL A 65 3.79 -6.61 -1.25
C VAL A 65 5.25 -6.30 -0.93
N LEU A 66 5.50 -5.61 0.19
CA LEU A 66 6.85 -5.18 0.57
C LEU A 66 7.79 -6.34 0.90
N ARG A 67 7.28 -7.46 1.45
CA ARG A 67 8.08 -8.69 1.68
C ARG A 67 8.68 -9.27 0.40
N ARG A 68 8.13 -8.95 -0.77
CA ARG A 68 8.64 -9.40 -2.08
C ARG A 68 9.74 -8.49 -2.62
N LEU A 69 9.96 -7.33 -2.01
CA LEU A 69 11.01 -6.39 -2.44
C LEU A 69 12.40 -6.87 -2.00
N PRO A 70 13.42 -6.71 -2.85
CA PRO A 70 14.76 -7.19 -2.53
C PRO A 70 15.38 -6.42 -1.35
N GLY A 71 15.80 -7.17 -0.32
CA GLY A 71 16.44 -6.62 0.88
C GLY A 71 15.48 -5.95 1.86
N VAL A 72 14.19 -6.15 1.72
CA VAL A 72 13.16 -5.73 2.68
C VAL A 72 12.79 -6.91 3.57
N ALA A 73 12.80 -6.70 4.87
CA ALA A 73 12.30 -7.63 5.87
C ALA A 73 11.20 -6.94 6.68
N ILE A 74 10.14 -7.65 7.01
CA ILE A 74 9.03 -7.14 7.82
C ILE A 74 8.87 -8.05 9.03
N SER A 75 8.99 -7.46 10.21
CA SER A 75 8.56 -8.06 11.46
C SER A 75 7.13 -7.66 11.73
N GLN A 76 6.27 -8.62 12.02
CA GLN A 76 4.86 -8.41 12.37
C GLN A 76 4.54 -9.19 13.63
N HIS A 77 3.87 -8.55 14.58
CA HIS A 77 3.64 -9.07 15.92
C HIS A 77 2.35 -9.91 16.03
N GLY A 78 1.94 -10.56 14.95
CA GLY A 78 0.74 -11.39 14.91
C GLY A 78 0.01 -11.31 13.58
N GLY A 79 -1.32 -11.39 13.61
CA GLY A 79 -2.19 -11.39 12.44
C GLY A 79 -2.42 -10.01 11.81
N GLU A 80 -3.53 -9.88 11.10
CA GLU A 80 -3.96 -8.62 10.47
C GLU A 80 -4.06 -7.47 11.48
N GLY A 81 -3.62 -6.27 11.09
CA GLY A 81 -3.69 -5.06 11.90
C GLY A 81 -2.74 -5.01 13.09
N GLN A 82 -1.95 -6.07 13.34
CA GLN A 82 -0.89 -6.06 14.34
C GLN A 82 0.27 -5.17 13.88
N LEU A 83 0.97 -4.59 14.88
CA LEU A 83 2.12 -3.72 14.61
C LEU A 83 3.10 -4.40 13.66
N SER A 84 3.43 -3.69 12.59
CA SER A 84 4.45 -4.12 11.65
C SER A 84 5.62 -3.13 11.61
N THR A 85 6.81 -3.66 11.40
CA THR A 85 8.05 -2.90 11.35
C THR A 85 8.82 -3.28 10.10
N ILE A 86 9.23 -2.29 9.32
CA ILE A 86 9.91 -2.47 8.04
C ILE A 86 11.41 -2.27 8.26
N PHE A 87 12.22 -3.23 7.85
CA PHE A 87 13.68 -3.17 7.86
C PHE A 87 14.20 -3.27 6.43
N VAL A 88 15.06 -2.38 6.04
CA VAL A 88 15.68 -2.35 4.71
C VAL A 88 17.16 -2.60 4.84
N ARG A 89 17.66 -3.69 4.24
CA ARG A 89 19.10 -4.06 4.22
C ARG A 89 19.74 -4.10 5.61
N GLY A 90 18.99 -4.49 6.64
CA GLY A 90 19.48 -4.58 8.01
C GLY A 90 19.62 -3.24 8.75
N THR A 91 19.15 -2.13 8.17
CA THR A 91 19.09 -0.84 8.89
C THR A 91 17.94 -0.84 9.90
N ASN A 92 17.96 0.09 10.86
CA ASN A 92 16.84 0.27 11.76
C ASN A 92 15.58 0.72 11.00
N SER A 93 14.43 0.41 11.55
CA SER A 93 13.13 0.69 10.92
C SER A 93 12.84 2.18 10.70
N ASN A 94 13.36 3.06 11.55
CA ASN A 94 13.29 4.51 11.42
C ASN A 94 14.23 5.08 10.34
N HIS A 95 15.05 4.25 9.71
CA HIS A 95 15.93 4.62 8.61
C HIS A 95 15.33 4.34 7.22
N THR A 96 14.08 3.93 7.18
CA THR A 96 13.34 3.71 5.94
C THR A 96 12.22 4.74 5.85
N LEU A 97 12.33 5.65 4.89
CA LEU A 97 11.32 6.66 4.66
C LEU A 97 10.18 6.08 3.83
N VAL A 98 8.96 6.22 4.35
CA VAL A 98 7.74 5.87 3.61
C VAL A 98 6.99 7.13 3.23
N LEU A 99 6.62 7.22 1.95
CA LEU A 99 5.87 8.31 1.36
C LEU A 99 4.55 7.79 0.77
N ILE A 100 3.54 8.65 0.74
CA ILE A 100 2.33 8.47 -0.06
C ILE A 100 2.25 9.65 -1.03
N ASP A 101 2.29 9.37 -2.33
CA ASP A 101 2.32 10.37 -3.39
C ASP A 101 3.41 11.44 -3.19
N GLY A 102 4.57 11.04 -2.66
CA GLY A 102 5.69 11.94 -2.37
C GLY A 102 5.58 12.71 -1.05
N VAL A 103 4.49 12.58 -0.31
CA VAL A 103 4.30 13.18 1.02
C VAL A 103 4.64 12.16 2.10
N ARG A 104 5.42 12.57 3.10
CA ARG A 104 5.83 11.71 4.20
C ARG A 104 4.62 11.13 4.93
N LEU A 105 4.62 9.83 5.14
CA LEU A 105 3.62 9.15 5.93
C LEU A 105 3.90 9.38 7.42
N ASN A 106 3.14 10.28 8.02
CA ASN A 106 3.18 10.54 9.46
C ASN A 106 2.13 9.68 10.17
N LEU A 107 2.37 8.37 10.22
CA LEU A 107 1.58 7.50 11.10
C LEU A 107 2.24 7.47 12.47
N ALA A 108 1.42 7.46 13.52
CA ALA A 108 1.86 7.31 14.90
C ALA A 108 2.41 5.87 15.10
N GLY A 109 3.61 5.64 14.63
CA GLY A 109 4.35 4.40 14.86
C GLY A 109 5.18 4.48 16.13
N VAL A 110 5.55 3.33 16.66
CA VAL A 110 6.53 3.26 17.74
C VAL A 110 7.89 3.69 17.20
N SER A 111 8.56 4.59 17.88
CA SER A 111 9.94 5.04 17.56
C SER A 111 10.09 5.77 16.20
N GLY A 112 9.04 6.38 15.68
CA GLY A 112 9.08 7.12 14.41
C GLY A 112 9.17 6.25 13.15
N ALA A 113 9.04 4.93 13.28
CA ALA A 113 8.95 4.01 12.15
C ALA A 113 7.55 4.04 11.51
N ALA A 114 7.48 3.91 10.21
CA ALA A 114 6.20 3.80 9.51
C ALA A 114 5.58 2.41 9.78
N ASP A 115 4.30 2.40 10.16
CA ASP A 115 3.48 1.19 10.28
C ASP A 115 2.45 1.16 9.14
N LEU A 116 2.64 0.26 8.18
CA LEU A 116 1.73 0.09 7.04
C LEU A 116 0.66 -0.98 7.27
N SER A 117 0.58 -1.56 8.47
CA SER A 117 -0.44 -2.57 8.80
C SER A 117 -1.88 -2.06 8.68
N GLN A 118 -2.04 -0.73 8.69
CA GLN A 118 -3.33 -0.04 8.63
C GLN A 118 -3.62 0.55 7.25
N PHE A 119 -2.68 0.44 6.29
CA PHE A 119 -2.84 1.04 4.97
C PHE A 119 -3.46 0.03 3.99
N PRO A 120 -4.64 0.32 3.39
CA PRO A 120 -5.32 -0.62 2.52
C PRO A 120 -4.57 -0.80 1.20
N VAL A 121 -4.37 -2.06 0.81
CA VAL A 121 -3.71 -2.41 -0.45
C VAL A 121 -4.50 -1.95 -1.68
N ALA A 122 -5.80 -1.79 -1.55
CA ALA A 122 -6.69 -1.30 -2.61
C ALA A 122 -6.34 0.14 -3.08
N LEU A 123 -5.75 0.97 -2.20
CA LEU A 123 -5.25 2.29 -2.57
C LEU A 123 -3.97 2.27 -3.40
N VAL A 124 -3.23 1.18 -3.36
CA VAL A 124 -1.91 1.12 -3.98
C VAL A 124 -2.04 0.89 -5.48
N GLN A 125 -1.67 1.87 -6.27
CA GLN A 125 -1.57 1.76 -7.74
C GLN A 125 -0.17 1.36 -8.18
N ARG A 126 0.83 1.84 -7.45
CA ARG A 126 2.24 1.52 -7.70
C ARG A 126 3.06 1.72 -6.43
N ILE A 127 4.09 0.91 -6.24
CA ILE A 127 5.12 1.14 -5.21
C ILE A 127 6.45 1.36 -5.93
N GLU A 128 7.10 2.47 -5.60
CA GLU A 128 8.46 2.80 -6.03
C GLU A 128 9.39 2.59 -4.84
N TYR A 129 10.25 1.59 -4.92
CA TYR A 129 11.25 1.32 -3.91
C TYR A 129 12.63 1.71 -4.39
N ILE A 130 13.18 2.77 -3.80
CA ILE A 130 14.51 3.30 -4.11
C ILE A 130 15.48 2.78 -3.07
N ARG A 131 16.42 1.98 -3.51
CA ARG A 131 17.41 1.35 -2.65
C ARG A 131 18.63 2.22 -2.41
N GLY A 132 19.14 2.19 -1.17
CA GLY A 132 20.35 2.91 -0.77
C GLY A 132 20.07 4.29 -0.17
N PRO A 133 21.13 4.97 0.28
CA PRO A 133 21.00 6.22 1.02
C PRO A 133 20.46 7.33 0.12
N ARG A 134 19.41 7.99 0.62
CA ARG A 134 18.76 9.13 -0.01
C ARG A 134 18.65 10.33 0.92
N SER A 135 19.46 10.35 1.97
CA SER A 135 19.44 11.37 3.00
C SER A 135 19.72 12.76 2.48
N ALA A 136 20.51 12.90 1.42
CA ALA A 136 20.77 14.19 0.78
C ALA A 136 19.52 14.83 0.17
N ILE A 137 18.52 14.02 -0.23
CA ILE A 137 17.29 14.47 -0.88
C ILE A 137 16.14 14.51 0.12
N TYR A 138 16.04 13.49 0.99
CA TYR A 138 14.87 13.24 1.82
C TYR A 138 15.10 13.40 3.32
N GLY A 139 16.34 13.65 3.75
CA GLY A 139 16.70 13.80 5.16
C GLY A 139 17.14 12.51 5.84
N SER A 140 17.35 12.57 7.16
CA SER A 140 17.98 11.52 7.98
C SER A 140 17.28 10.16 7.94
N ASP A 141 15.97 10.15 7.69
CA ASP A 141 15.18 8.91 7.76
C ASP A 141 15.29 8.05 6.48
N ALA A 142 15.98 8.56 5.44
CA ALA A 142 16.18 7.87 4.17
C ALA A 142 17.58 7.26 4.02
N ILE A 143 18.16 6.74 5.11
CA ILE A 143 19.47 6.10 5.12
C ILE A 143 19.41 4.70 4.48
N GLY A 144 18.39 3.91 4.79
CA GLY A 144 18.20 2.56 4.25
C GLY A 144 17.60 2.56 2.85
N GLY A 145 16.71 3.50 2.58
CA GLY A 145 15.99 3.64 1.33
C GLY A 145 14.69 4.43 1.47
N VAL A 146 14.00 4.56 0.35
CA VAL A 146 12.69 5.24 0.28
C VAL A 146 11.67 4.31 -0.36
N ILE A 147 10.51 4.20 0.25
CA ILE A 147 9.34 3.50 -0.28
C ILE A 147 8.28 4.57 -0.56
N ASN A 148 7.94 4.78 -1.82
CA ASN A 148 6.89 5.71 -2.21
C ASN A 148 5.68 4.95 -2.74
N ILE A 149 4.56 5.06 -2.06
CA ILE A 149 3.29 4.47 -2.43
C ILE A 149 2.53 5.48 -3.29
N ILE A 150 2.22 5.13 -4.52
CA ILE A 150 1.46 5.96 -5.44
C ILE A 150 0.00 5.51 -5.42
N THR A 151 -0.90 6.44 -5.16
CA THR A 151 -2.34 6.20 -5.09
C THR A 151 -3.08 6.67 -6.33
N SER A 152 -2.50 7.58 -7.10
CA SER A 152 -3.11 8.13 -8.31
C SER A 152 -2.97 7.16 -9.48
N ARG A 153 -4.09 6.93 -10.18
CA ARG A 153 -4.17 6.13 -11.39
C ARG A 153 -4.40 7.05 -12.59
N GLU A 154 -3.81 6.72 -13.73
CA GLU A 154 -4.03 7.46 -14.98
C GLU A 154 -5.39 7.12 -15.60
N ASN A 155 -5.80 5.86 -15.51
CA ASN A 155 -7.05 5.39 -16.07
C ASN A 155 -8.23 5.69 -15.14
N THR A 156 -9.31 6.20 -15.71
CA THR A 156 -10.59 6.38 -15.01
C THR A 156 -11.29 5.04 -14.83
N GLY A 157 -11.99 4.88 -13.72
CA GLY A 157 -12.74 3.66 -13.45
C GLY A 157 -13.21 3.57 -12.01
N THR A 158 -14.10 2.62 -11.79
CA THR A 158 -14.55 2.22 -10.45
C THR A 158 -14.30 0.74 -10.30
N GLU A 159 -13.64 0.38 -9.21
CA GLU A 159 -13.35 -1.00 -8.85
C GLU A 159 -14.07 -1.32 -7.54
N ILE A 160 -14.66 -2.51 -7.48
CA ILE A 160 -15.31 -3.04 -6.29
C ILE A 160 -14.73 -4.41 -6.05
N SER A 161 -14.26 -4.67 -4.85
CA SER A 161 -13.79 -5.99 -4.49
C SER A 161 -14.46 -6.51 -3.21
N ALA A 162 -14.58 -7.83 -3.13
CA ALA A 162 -15.11 -8.52 -1.99
C ALA A 162 -14.34 -9.82 -1.78
N GLY A 163 -13.91 -10.08 -0.55
CA GLY A 163 -13.12 -11.25 -0.20
C GLY A 163 -13.61 -11.91 1.08
N TRP A 164 -13.53 -13.25 1.11
CA TRP A 164 -13.83 -14.06 2.30
C TRP A 164 -12.72 -15.08 2.51
N GLY A 165 -12.45 -15.41 3.75
CA GLY A 165 -11.37 -16.34 4.09
C GLY A 165 -11.58 -17.06 5.41
N SER A 166 -10.55 -17.79 5.82
CA SER A 166 -10.48 -18.43 7.13
C SER A 166 -10.60 -17.41 8.27
N ASN A 167 -10.88 -17.87 9.48
CA ASN A 167 -11.04 -17.02 10.67
C ASN A 167 -12.11 -15.93 10.50
N SER A 168 -13.17 -16.21 9.72
CA SER A 168 -14.24 -15.25 9.37
C SER A 168 -13.69 -13.98 8.70
N TYR A 169 -12.61 -14.07 7.95
CA TYR A 169 -12.08 -12.95 7.18
C TYR A 169 -13.13 -12.44 6.19
N GLN A 170 -13.31 -11.15 6.18
CA GLN A 170 -14.19 -10.43 5.27
C GLN A 170 -13.50 -9.14 4.86
N HIS A 171 -13.50 -8.86 3.57
CA HIS A 171 -12.93 -7.64 3.02
C HIS A 171 -13.87 -7.11 1.94
N TYR A 172 -14.15 -5.83 1.99
CA TYR A 172 -14.95 -5.12 1.00
C TYR A 172 -14.29 -3.78 0.73
N ASP A 173 -14.02 -3.50 -0.52
CA ASP A 173 -13.57 -2.18 -0.91
C ASP A 173 -14.31 -1.66 -2.15
N ILE A 174 -14.37 -0.36 -2.24
CA ILE A 174 -14.79 0.38 -3.42
C ILE A 174 -13.80 1.52 -3.63
N SER A 175 -13.21 1.57 -4.81
CA SER A 175 -12.36 2.67 -5.23
C SER A 175 -12.84 3.25 -6.54
N THR A 176 -12.77 4.56 -6.67
CA THR A 176 -13.12 5.24 -7.92
C THR A 176 -12.10 6.31 -8.25
N HIS A 177 -11.70 6.34 -9.51
CA HIS A 177 -10.80 7.31 -10.11
C HIS A 177 -11.55 7.97 -11.27
N GLN A 178 -11.87 9.25 -11.14
CA GLN A 178 -12.67 9.97 -12.11
C GLN A 178 -11.94 11.22 -12.58
N GLN A 179 -12.05 11.46 -13.90
CA GLN A 179 -11.64 12.71 -14.51
C GLN A 179 -12.88 13.60 -14.63
N LEU A 180 -12.87 14.75 -13.96
CA LEU A 180 -13.94 15.75 -14.00
C LEU A 180 -13.50 16.91 -14.88
N GLY A 181 -13.95 16.90 -16.14
CA GLY A 181 -13.45 17.81 -17.17
C GLY A 181 -12.01 17.51 -17.55
N GLU A 182 -11.30 18.49 -18.11
CA GLU A 182 -9.93 18.28 -18.61
C GLU A 182 -8.87 18.37 -17.51
N ASN A 183 -9.14 19.14 -16.46
CA ASN A 183 -8.11 19.57 -15.49
C ASN A 183 -8.27 18.98 -14.10
N THR A 184 -9.38 18.30 -13.78
CA THR A 184 -9.64 17.84 -12.41
C THR A 184 -9.72 16.33 -12.34
N ARG A 185 -8.98 15.74 -11.38
CA ARG A 185 -9.04 14.31 -11.07
C ARG A 185 -9.50 14.11 -9.64
N VAL A 186 -10.39 13.14 -9.45
CA VAL A 186 -10.89 12.75 -8.14
C VAL A 186 -10.63 11.26 -7.91
N THR A 187 -10.08 10.95 -6.75
CA THR A 187 -9.91 9.58 -6.27
C THR A 187 -10.65 9.44 -4.95
N LEU A 188 -11.52 8.45 -4.82
CA LEU A 188 -12.18 8.10 -3.57
C LEU A 188 -12.01 6.61 -3.30
N LEU A 189 -11.88 6.24 -2.03
CA LEU A 189 -11.87 4.84 -1.60
C LEU A 189 -12.59 4.71 -0.26
N GLY A 190 -13.37 3.65 -0.15
CA GLY A 190 -13.88 3.11 1.11
C GLY A 190 -13.43 1.65 1.25
N ASP A 191 -12.88 1.31 2.41
CA ASP A 191 -12.39 -0.04 2.71
C ASP A 191 -12.95 -0.51 4.06
N TYR A 192 -13.33 -1.77 4.11
CA TYR A 192 -13.75 -2.48 5.30
C TYR A 192 -13.08 -3.83 5.35
N THR A 193 -12.32 -4.08 6.40
CA THR A 193 -11.68 -5.37 6.67
C THR A 193 -12.04 -5.87 8.06
N TYR A 194 -12.46 -7.12 8.14
CA TYR A 194 -12.77 -7.80 9.39
C TYR A 194 -12.21 -9.20 9.42
N THR A 195 -11.64 -9.60 10.56
CA THR A 195 -11.30 -11.00 10.85
C THR A 195 -11.44 -11.27 12.34
N ARG A 196 -11.85 -12.48 12.67
CA ARG A 196 -11.79 -12.97 14.07
C ARG A 196 -10.36 -13.24 14.51
N GLY A 197 -9.42 -13.36 13.56
CA GLY A 197 -8.03 -13.66 13.81
C GLY A 197 -7.81 -15.08 14.36
N PHE A 198 -6.62 -15.28 14.84
CA PHE A 198 -6.15 -16.50 15.51
C PHE A 198 -5.38 -16.09 16.76
N ASP A 199 -5.19 -17.00 17.69
CA ASP A 199 -4.31 -16.81 18.85
C ASP A 199 -2.85 -16.74 18.35
N ALA A 200 -2.22 -15.58 18.46
CA ALA A 200 -0.88 -15.31 17.92
C ALA A 200 0.23 -15.73 18.88
N VAL A 201 -0.05 -15.93 20.15
CA VAL A 201 0.92 -16.31 21.17
C VAL A 201 0.80 -17.78 21.54
N ALA A 202 1.85 -18.55 21.30
CA ALA A 202 1.90 -19.95 21.66
C ALA A 202 1.87 -20.13 23.18
N TYR A 203 1.04 -21.08 23.65
CA TYR A 203 0.99 -21.47 25.06
C TYR A 203 2.38 -21.85 25.59
N GLY A 204 2.78 -21.29 26.73
CA GLY A 204 4.08 -21.56 27.37
C GLY A 204 5.21 -20.63 26.97
N SER A 205 4.96 -19.58 26.16
CA SER A 205 5.94 -18.51 25.96
C SER A 205 6.23 -17.83 27.30
N THR A 206 7.51 -17.78 27.69
CA THR A 206 7.92 -17.20 28.98
C THR A 206 7.56 -15.72 29.04
N GLY A 207 6.81 -15.32 30.09
CA GLY A 207 6.50 -13.93 30.40
C GLY A 207 5.19 -13.39 29.82
N MET A 208 4.52 -14.14 28.97
CA MET A 208 3.15 -13.86 28.58
C MET A 208 2.20 -14.83 29.28
N GLN A 209 1.10 -14.33 29.81
CA GLN A 209 -0.04 -15.19 30.17
C GLN A 209 -0.86 -15.36 28.89
N PRO A 210 -0.83 -16.53 28.24
CA PRO A 210 -1.62 -16.74 27.06
C PRO A 210 -3.10 -16.66 27.48
N GLN A 211 -3.79 -15.67 26.98
CA GLN A 211 -5.22 -15.73 26.90
C GLN A 211 -5.52 -16.59 25.68
N SER A 212 -6.17 -17.72 25.88
CA SER A 212 -6.66 -18.54 24.78
C SER A 212 -7.83 -17.83 24.10
N ASP A 213 -7.56 -16.65 23.52
CA ASP A 213 -8.55 -15.91 22.75
C ASP A 213 -8.04 -15.70 21.30
N ARG A 214 -8.76 -14.92 20.52
CA ARG A 214 -8.44 -14.67 19.13
C ARG A 214 -8.10 -13.21 18.92
N ASP A 215 -6.95 -12.97 18.28
CA ASP A 215 -6.46 -11.66 17.92
C ASP A 215 -7.17 -11.12 16.67
N GLY A 216 -8.39 -10.64 16.88
CA GLY A 216 -9.22 -10.14 15.81
C GLY A 216 -8.84 -8.73 15.36
N PHE A 217 -9.23 -8.41 14.13
CA PHE A 217 -9.03 -7.11 13.53
C PHE A 217 -10.31 -6.59 12.86
N LEU A 218 -10.56 -5.31 13.04
CA LEU A 218 -11.59 -4.55 12.34
C LEU A 218 -10.97 -3.25 11.85
N SER A 219 -11.03 -3.00 10.56
CA SER A 219 -10.62 -1.74 9.93
C SER A 219 -11.77 -1.13 9.14
N LYS A 220 -11.87 0.18 9.22
CA LYS A 220 -12.72 1.00 8.36
C LYS A 220 -11.88 2.17 7.90
N THR A 221 -11.64 2.26 6.60
CA THR A 221 -10.78 3.29 6.03
C THR A 221 -11.55 4.09 4.99
N PHE A 222 -11.30 5.37 4.97
CA PHE A 222 -11.75 6.29 3.94
C PHE A 222 -10.57 7.09 3.40
N TYR A 223 -10.52 7.25 2.09
CA TYR A 223 -9.54 8.07 1.40
C TYR A 223 -10.24 8.92 0.34
N GLY A 224 -9.83 10.17 0.23
CA GLY A 224 -10.27 11.08 -0.82
C GLY A 224 -9.13 11.97 -1.27
N LYS A 225 -8.99 12.16 -2.58
CA LYS A 225 -8.00 13.05 -3.19
C LYS A 225 -8.63 13.80 -4.34
N LEU A 226 -8.41 15.09 -4.39
CA LEU A 226 -8.75 15.96 -5.51
C LEU A 226 -7.47 16.59 -6.01
N GLU A 227 -7.20 16.43 -7.30
CA GLU A 227 -6.09 17.07 -8.02
C GLU A 227 -6.63 17.98 -9.09
N HIS A 228 -6.07 19.17 -9.22
CA HIS A 228 -6.49 20.13 -10.23
C HIS A 228 -5.29 20.79 -10.91
N ASN A 229 -5.26 20.76 -12.23
CA ASN A 229 -4.29 21.48 -13.05
C ASN A 229 -4.78 22.93 -13.21
N LEU A 230 -4.10 23.86 -12.57
CA LEU A 230 -4.38 25.29 -12.63
C LEU A 230 -3.91 25.90 -13.95
N SER A 231 -2.84 25.34 -14.51
CA SER A 231 -2.26 25.65 -15.81
C SER A 231 -1.40 24.48 -16.29
N ASP A 232 -0.74 24.62 -17.44
CA ASP A 232 0.19 23.60 -17.97
C ASP A 232 1.39 23.36 -17.04
N THR A 233 1.74 24.32 -16.18
CA THR A 233 2.87 24.25 -15.28
C THR A 233 2.50 24.17 -13.80
N TRP A 234 1.29 24.55 -13.43
CA TRP A 234 0.84 24.57 -12.04
C TRP A 234 -0.26 23.56 -11.79
N SER A 235 -0.11 22.77 -10.75
CA SER A 235 -1.15 21.88 -10.25
C SER A 235 -1.26 21.97 -8.72
N GLY A 236 -2.44 21.69 -8.21
CA GLY A 236 -2.70 21.61 -6.78
C GLY A 236 -3.43 20.33 -6.41
N PHE A 237 -3.32 19.93 -5.16
CA PHE A 237 -4.10 18.81 -4.63
C PHE A 237 -4.54 19.07 -3.18
N VAL A 238 -5.65 18.41 -2.83
CA VAL A 238 -6.09 18.22 -1.45
C VAL A 238 -6.36 16.75 -1.27
N ARG A 239 -5.89 16.17 -0.14
CA ARG A 239 -6.06 14.78 0.19
C ARG A 239 -6.53 14.63 1.63
N GLY A 240 -7.50 13.76 1.86
CA GLY A 240 -7.94 13.32 3.17
C GLY A 240 -7.80 11.82 3.30
N TYR A 241 -7.29 11.36 4.43
CA TYR A 241 -7.16 9.95 4.78
C TYR A 241 -7.62 9.76 6.23
N GLY A 242 -8.51 8.81 6.44
CA GLY A 242 -8.99 8.51 7.78
C GLY A 242 -9.24 7.02 7.98
N TYR A 243 -8.95 6.54 9.18
CA TYR A 243 -9.26 5.17 9.56
C TYR A 243 -9.74 5.08 11.01
N ASN A 244 -10.55 4.05 11.25
CA ASN A 244 -11.01 3.65 12.58
C ASN A 244 -10.80 2.14 12.71
N ASN A 245 -9.81 1.76 13.49
CA ASN A 245 -9.34 0.40 13.59
C ASN A 245 -9.40 -0.10 15.02
N ARG A 246 -9.77 -1.37 15.15
CA ARG A 246 -9.74 -2.11 16.39
C ARG A 246 -8.95 -3.39 16.19
N THR A 247 -7.85 -3.54 16.93
CA THR A 247 -6.97 -4.71 16.90
C THR A 247 -6.94 -5.34 18.28
N LYS A 248 -7.20 -6.63 18.38
CA LYS A 248 -6.91 -7.42 19.56
C LYS A 248 -5.49 -7.95 19.49
N TYR A 249 -4.85 -8.09 20.66
CA TYR A 249 -3.47 -8.60 20.76
C TYR A 249 -3.23 -9.13 22.17
N ASP A 250 -2.32 -10.07 22.31
CA ASP A 250 -1.88 -10.53 23.61
C ASP A 250 -1.00 -9.49 24.32
N ALA A 251 -1.48 -9.00 25.45
CA ALA A 251 -0.74 -8.05 26.24
C ALA A 251 0.25 -8.76 27.19
N TRP A 252 1.36 -8.09 27.46
CA TRP A 252 2.26 -8.53 28.52
C TRP A 252 1.55 -8.46 29.87
N TYR A 253 1.44 -9.58 30.57
CA TYR A 253 0.80 -9.64 31.87
C TYR A 253 1.76 -9.23 32.98
N SER A 254 1.35 -8.24 33.78
CA SER A 254 1.95 -7.94 35.08
C SER A 254 0.89 -8.16 36.15
N PRO A 255 1.17 -8.94 37.20
CA PRO A 255 0.23 -9.14 38.31
C PRO A 255 -0.26 -7.80 38.86
N GLY A 256 -1.59 -7.62 38.93
CA GLY A 256 -2.22 -6.38 39.43
C GLY A 256 -2.45 -5.30 38.38
N SER A 257 -2.03 -5.49 37.14
CA SER A 257 -2.38 -4.60 36.02
C SER A 257 -3.61 -5.09 35.27
N PRO A 258 -4.50 -4.19 34.79
CA PRO A 258 -5.61 -4.60 33.93
C PRO A 258 -5.04 -5.17 32.62
N LEU A 259 -5.60 -6.29 32.16
CA LEU A 259 -5.28 -6.84 30.85
C LEU A 259 -5.85 -5.89 29.78
N ILE A 260 -4.97 -5.25 29.04
CA ILE A 260 -5.32 -4.43 27.87
C ILE A 260 -4.97 -5.24 26.63
N ASP A 261 -5.94 -5.91 26.08
CA ASP A 261 -5.83 -6.79 24.91
C ASP A 261 -6.40 -6.19 23.63
N THR A 262 -6.81 -4.94 23.69
CA THR A 262 -7.45 -4.27 22.56
C THR A 262 -6.86 -2.87 22.35
N ARG A 263 -6.35 -2.64 21.15
CA ARG A 263 -5.92 -1.33 20.65
C ARG A 263 -7.00 -0.75 19.75
N LYS A 264 -7.43 0.46 20.02
CA LYS A 264 -8.28 1.25 19.15
C LYS A 264 -7.47 2.40 18.58
N LEU A 265 -7.42 2.49 17.27
CA LEU A 265 -6.74 3.57 16.56
C LEU A 265 -7.77 4.34 15.74
N TYR A 266 -7.80 5.63 15.98
CA TYR A 266 -8.53 6.58 15.16
C TYR A 266 -7.55 7.61 14.65
N SER A 267 -7.51 7.81 13.34
CA SER A 267 -6.64 8.80 12.72
C SER A 267 -7.37 9.51 11.60
N GLN A 268 -7.10 10.79 11.47
CA GLN A 268 -7.46 11.60 10.31
C GLN A 268 -6.26 12.46 9.95
N SER A 269 -5.92 12.50 8.69
CA SER A 269 -4.89 13.39 8.14
C SER A 269 -5.42 14.09 6.91
N TRP A 270 -4.97 15.33 6.74
CA TRP A 270 -5.29 16.15 5.59
C TRP A 270 -4.00 16.75 5.05
N ASP A 271 -3.79 16.61 3.77
CA ASP A 271 -2.65 17.21 3.09
C ASP A 271 -3.17 18.11 1.97
N ALA A 272 -2.49 19.22 1.76
CA ALA A 272 -2.71 20.08 0.61
C ALA A 272 -1.36 20.51 0.04
N GLY A 273 -1.26 20.62 -1.27
CA GLY A 273 -0.01 21.01 -1.91
C GLY A 273 -0.19 21.69 -3.25
N LEU A 274 0.82 22.48 -3.60
CA LEU A 274 0.98 23.10 -4.90
C LEU A 274 2.27 22.57 -5.53
N ARG A 275 2.20 22.26 -6.82
CA ARG A 275 3.34 21.79 -7.63
C ARG A 275 3.53 22.73 -8.81
N TYR A 276 4.78 23.08 -9.03
CA TYR A 276 5.22 23.78 -10.22
C TYR A 276 6.13 22.85 -11.03
N ALA A 277 5.81 22.62 -12.28
CA ALA A 277 6.58 21.79 -13.21
C ALA A 277 6.88 22.62 -14.48
N GLY A 278 7.92 23.45 -14.44
CA GLY A 278 8.44 24.18 -15.61
C GLY A 278 9.57 23.39 -16.28
N GLU A 279 10.02 23.84 -17.45
CA GLU A 279 11.05 23.17 -18.25
C GLU A 279 12.40 23.05 -17.51
N THR A 280 12.79 24.07 -16.77
CA THR A 280 14.10 24.14 -16.08
C THR A 280 14.00 24.07 -14.55
N LEU A 281 12.82 24.27 -13.99
CA LEU A 281 12.60 24.30 -12.54
C LEU A 281 11.36 23.47 -12.19
N GLN A 282 11.51 22.63 -11.19
CA GLN A 282 10.39 21.94 -10.56
C GLN A 282 10.39 22.26 -9.06
N SER A 283 9.21 22.50 -8.49
CA SER A 283 9.05 22.84 -7.08
C SER A 283 7.75 22.29 -6.52
N GLN A 284 7.76 21.93 -5.25
CA GLN A 284 6.56 21.46 -4.55
C GLN A 284 6.51 22.05 -3.14
N LEU A 285 5.35 22.59 -2.78
CA LEU A 285 5.01 23.01 -1.42
C LEU A 285 3.88 22.11 -0.91
N VAL A 286 4.06 21.50 0.25
CA VAL A 286 3.05 20.63 0.88
C VAL A 286 2.89 21.07 2.34
N SER A 287 1.63 21.11 2.79
CA SER A 287 1.23 21.24 4.20
C SER A 287 0.46 19.98 4.59
N SER A 288 0.77 19.43 5.76
CA SER A 288 0.13 18.25 6.35
C SER A 288 -0.35 18.57 7.75
#